data_0b4367a9c27ff526fee7327a99b0afd2
#
_entry.id   0b4367a9c27ff526fee7327a99b0afd2
#
_cell.length_a   1.000
_cell.length_b   1.000
_cell.length_c   1.000
_cell.angle_alpha   90.00
_cell.angle_beta   90.00
_cell.angle_gamma   90.00
#
_symmetry.space_group_name_H-M   'P 1'
#
loop_
_entity.id
_entity.type
_entity.pdbx_description
1 polymer ?
#
loop_
_entity_poly.entity_id
_entity_poly.type
_entity_poly.pdbx_seq_one_letter_code
_entity_poly.pdbx_strand_id
1 'polypeptide(L)'
;KGEEIVKMNNAAVDAGIECLMSAHVVCDAIHAGVPGTLSPRIGMSLLRGELGFRGALLSDDLEMKAISEQRGIQEAAVMAVLAGCDAILVCSRHDWQEQAHNALVREARRSTAFRARCEEAVERTLAVRRAWPCRAEPTFAQAQAIIQSAEVTEVADQMARLAG
;
A
#
# COMPACT_ATOMS: atom_id res chain seq x y z
N LYS A 1 0.79 8.65 -19.93
CA LYS A 1 1.15 8.30 -18.51
C LYS A 1 0.06 7.49 -17.80
N GLY A 2 -1.25 7.83 -17.91
CA GLY A 2 -2.32 7.07 -17.26
C GLY A 2 -2.50 5.67 -17.82
N GLU A 3 -2.43 5.50 -19.14
CA GLU A 3 -2.54 4.19 -19.78
C GLU A 3 -1.38 3.24 -19.43
N GLU A 4 -0.17 3.74 -19.24
CA GLU A 4 0.99 2.94 -18.85
C GLU A 4 0.86 2.42 -17.42
N ILE A 5 0.36 3.25 -16.49
CA ILE A 5 0.08 2.84 -15.12
C ILE A 5 -0.98 1.74 -15.08
N VAL A 6 -2.05 1.89 -15.86
CA VAL A 6 -3.09 0.86 -15.97
C VAL A 6 -2.54 -0.43 -16.54
N LYS A 7 -1.71 -0.39 -17.61
CA LYS A 7 -1.08 -1.58 -18.20
C LYS A 7 -0.14 -2.28 -17.21
N MET A 8 0.64 -1.53 -16.44
CA MET A 8 1.55 -2.09 -15.44
C MET A 8 0.79 -2.78 -14.31
N ASN A 9 -0.28 -2.16 -13.83
CA ASN A 9 -1.13 -2.75 -12.80
C ASN A 9 -1.87 -3.99 -13.31
N ASN A 10 -2.35 -3.99 -14.56
CA ASN A 10 -2.93 -5.17 -15.20
C ASN A 10 -1.95 -6.34 -15.21
N ALA A 11 -0.74 -6.14 -15.70
CA ALA A 11 0.27 -7.19 -15.76
C ALA A 11 0.60 -7.76 -14.36
N ALA A 12 0.65 -6.92 -13.34
CA ALA A 12 0.88 -7.35 -11.97
C ALA A 12 -0.30 -8.15 -11.41
N VAL A 13 -1.54 -7.71 -11.67
CA VAL A 13 -2.76 -8.40 -11.24
C VAL A 13 -2.88 -9.75 -11.95
N ASP A 14 -2.64 -9.79 -13.27
CA ASP A 14 -2.66 -11.02 -14.07
C ASP A 14 -1.58 -12.01 -13.62
N ALA A 15 -0.45 -11.52 -13.15
CA ALA A 15 0.62 -12.34 -12.55
C ALA A 15 0.27 -12.83 -11.12
N GLY A 16 -0.88 -12.45 -10.57
CA GLY A 16 -1.34 -12.89 -9.25
C GLY A 16 -0.65 -12.19 -8.09
N ILE A 17 -0.26 -10.92 -8.24
CA ILE A 17 0.35 -10.16 -7.15
C ILE A 17 -0.57 -10.11 -5.93
N GLU A 18 -0.03 -10.41 -4.76
CA GLU A 18 -0.82 -10.50 -3.53
C GLU A 18 -0.91 -9.19 -2.75
N CYS A 19 -0.01 -8.25 -3.04
CA CYS A 19 0.07 -6.98 -2.32
C CYS A 19 0.45 -5.85 -3.26
N LEU A 20 -0.27 -4.74 -3.19
CA LEU A 20 0.04 -3.51 -3.92
C LEU A 20 0.11 -2.34 -2.93
N MET A 21 0.97 -1.38 -3.22
CA MET A 21 0.99 -0.09 -2.53
C MET A 21 0.39 0.97 -3.44
N SER A 22 -0.52 1.77 -2.88
CA SER A 22 -1.04 2.96 -3.58
C SER A 22 0.00 4.07 -3.61
N ALA A 23 -0.28 5.13 -4.36
CA ALA A 23 0.60 6.30 -4.42
C ALA A 23 -0.20 7.59 -4.24
N HIS A 24 0.45 8.63 -3.70
CA HIS A 24 -0.15 9.96 -3.52
C HIS A 24 -0.13 10.79 -4.82
N VAL A 25 -0.07 10.12 -5.96
CA VAL A 25 -0.10 10.75 -7.28
C VAL A 25 -1.54 11.10 -7.64
N VAL A 26 -1.76 12.33 -8.12
CA VAL A 26 -3.03 12.75 -8.68
C VAL A 26 -3.09 12.34 -10.14
N CYS A 27 -4.14 11.60 -10.51
CA CYS A 27 -4.44 11.23 -11.89
C CYS A 27 -5.76 11.89 -12.30
N ASP A 28 -5.68 13.10 -12.83
CA ASP A 28 -6.86 13.93 -13.15
C ASP A 28 -7.80 13.26 -14.15
N ALA A 29 -7.28 12.41 -15.03
CA ALA A 29 -8.08 11.63 -15.98
C ALA A 29 -9.03 10.64 -15.31
N ILE A 30 -8.75 10.20 -14.06
CA ILE A 30 -9.57 9.25 -13.32
C ILE A 30 -10.34 9.96 -12.21
N HIS A 31 -9.65 10.75 -11.39
CA HIS A 31 -10.23 11.48 -10.26
C HIS A 31 -9.46 12.78 -10.03
N ALA A 32 -9.95 13.87 -10.66
CA ALA A 32 -9.29 15.16 -10.65
C ALA A 32 -9.05 15.69 -9.23
N GLY A 33 -7.83 16.13 -8.96
CA GLY A 33 -7.43 16.76 -7.70
C GLY A 33 -7.38 15.82 -6.49
N VAL A 34 -7.61 14.52 -6.64
CA VAL A 34 -7.61 13.56 -5.53
C VAL A 34 -6.42 12.61 -5.66
N PRO A 35 -5.53 12.53 -4.64
CA PRO A 35 -4.45 11.56 -4.62
C PRO A 35 -4.96 10.12 -4.72
N GLY A 36 -4.24 9.26 -5.45
CA GLY A 36 -4.64 7.88 -5.72
C GLY A 36 -4.95 7.08 -4.46
N THR A 37 -4.17 7.25 -3.41
CA THR A 37 -4.39 6.63 -2.09
C THR A 37 -5.75 6.98 -1.47
N LEU A 38 -6.29 8.16 -1.75
CA LEU A 38 -7.56 8.64 -1.21
C LEU A 38 -8.73 8.55 -2.21
N SER A 39 -8.50 7.95 -3.37
CA SER A 39 -9.46 7.92 -4.48
C SER A 39 -10.23 6.60 -4.56
N PRO A 40 -11.53 6.55 -4.17
CA PRO A 40 -12.36 5.36 -4.40
C PRO A 40 -12.47 4.95 -5.87
N ARG A 41 -12.37 5.92 -6.80
CA ARG A 41 -12.36 5.63 -8.24
C ARG A 41 -11.15 4.82 -8.65
N ILE A 42 -9.98 5.08 -8.04
CA ILE A 42 -8.75 4.34 -8.33
C ILE A 42 -8.75 3.00 -7.58
N GLY A 43 -8.93 3.01 -6.26
CA GLY A 43 -8.81 1.80 -5.45
C GLY A 43 -9.98 0.84 -5.61
N MET A 44 -11.22 1.34 -5.52
CA MET A 44 -12.41 0.48 -5.56
C MET A 44 -12.90 0.23 -6.98
N SER A 45 -13.11 1.28 -7.79
CA SER A 45 -13.69 1.09 -9.11
C SER A 45 -12.69 0.49 -10.11
N LEU A 46 -11.55 1.13 -10.30
CA LEU A 46 -10.55 0.67 -11.26
C LEU A 46 -9.84 -0.58 -10.77
N LEU A 47 -9.10 -0.49 -9.65
CA LEU A 47 -8.20 -1.57 -9.22
C LEU A 47 -8.97 -2.85 -8.85
N ARG A 48 -10.00 -2.74 -8.02
CA ARG A 48 -10.77 -3.91 -7.58
C ARG A 48 -11.89 -4.29 -8.54
N GLY A 49 -12.58 -3.30 -9.11
CA GLY A 49 -13.72 -3.53 -10.00
C GLY A 49 -13.29 -3.96 -11.40
N GLU A 50 -12.54 -3.11 -12.11
CA GLU A 50 -12.20 -3.33 -13.51
C GLU A 50 -10.99 -4.27 -13.68
N LEU A 51 -9.90 -4.06 -12.90
CA LEU A 51 -8.69 -4.88 -12.99
C LEU A 51 -8.78 -6.17 -12.16
N GLY A 52 -9.80 -6.33 -11.33
CA GLY A 52 -10.06 -7.56 -10.59
C GLY A 52 -9.06 -7.86 -9.45
N PHE A 53 -8.29 -6.89 -8.97
CA PHE A 53 -7.34 -7.10 -7.89
C PHE A 53 -8.02 -7.59 -6.61
N ARG A 54 -7.55 -8.70 -6.06
CA ARG A 54 -8.11 -9.35 -4.85
C ARG A 54 -7.17 -9.35 -3.65
N GLY A 55 -5.91 -8.96 -3.85
CA GLY A 55 -4.89 -8.90 -2.81
C GLY A 55 -5.06 -7.73 -1.85
N ALA A 56 -4.10 -7.57 -0.94
CA ALA A 56 -4.06 -6.46 0.01
C ALA A 56 -3.53 -5.17 -0.65
N LEU A 57 -4.27 -4.08 -0.50
CA LEU A 57 -3.86 -2.74 -0.92
C LEU A 57 -3.36 -1.97 0.31
N LEU A 58 -2.10 -1.56 0.27
CA LEU A 58 -1.49 -0.71 1.29
C LEU A 58 -1.60 0.76 0.87
N SER A 59 -1.79 1.66 1.82
CA SER A 59 -1.54 3.07 1.53
C SER A 59 -0.03 3.29 1.35
N ASP A 60 0.35 4.36 0.65
CA ASP A 60 1.65 4.98 0.87
C ASP A 60 1.63 5.72 2.22
N ASP A 61 2.78 6.18 2.72
CA ASP A 61 2.88 6.82 4.03
C ASP A 61 2.05 8.11 4.09
N LEU A 62 1.01 8.10 4.93
CA LEU A 62 0.10 9.24 5.07
C LEU A 62 0.77 10.47 5.72
N GLU A 63 1.98 10.34 6.25
CA GLU A 63 2.77 11.46 6.76
C GLU A 63 3.40 12.29 5.64
N MET A 64 3.47 11.77 4.41
CA MET A 64 4.03 12.48 3.28
C MET A 64 3.27 13.78 3.01
N LYS A 65 3.99 14.83 2.65
CA LYS A 65 3.46 16.20 2.44
C LYS A 65 2.30 16.27 1.46
N ALA A 66 2.28 15.41 0.46
CA ALA A 66 1.18 15.32 -0.49
C ALA A 66 -0.19 15.06 0.17
N ILE A 67 -0.20 14.47 1.35
CA ILE A 67 -1.39 14.25 2.17
C ILE A 67 -1.42 15.20 3.36
N SER A 68 -0.35 15.21 4.16
CA SER A 68 -0.32 15.87 5.48
C SER A 68 -0.44 17.40 5.45
N GLU A 69 -0.05 18.04 4.35
CA GLU A 69 -0.23 19.48 4.15
C GLU A 69 -1.67 19.86 3.73
N GLN A 70 -2.45 18.90 3.28
CA GLN A 70 -3.81 19.13 2.78
C GLN A 70 -4.90 18.61 3.72
N ARG A 71 -4.59 17.59 4.52
CA ARG A 71 -5.57 16.87 5.35
C ARG A 71 -4.97 16.44 6.67
N GLY A 72 -5.80 16.45 7.73
CA GLY A 72 -5.42 15.83 9.00
C GLY A 72 -5.31 14.30 8.86
N ILE A 73 -4.38 13.70 9.61
CA ILE A 73 -4.11 12.26 9.57
C ILE A 73 -5.36 11.42 9.85
N GLN A 74 -6.26 11.90 10.69
CA GLN A 74 -7.52 11.23 11.06
C GLN A 74 -8.45 11.09 9.85
N GLU A 75 -8.62 12.16 9.08
CA GLU A 75 -9.43 12.19 7.87
C GLU A 75 -8.78 11.34 6.78
N ALA A 76 -7.48 11.52 6.58
CA ALA A 76 -6.72 10.78 5.57
C ALA A 76 -6.80 9.27 5.79
N ALA A 77 -6.69 8.79 7.02
CA ALA A 77 -6.81 7.36 7.34
C ALA A 77 -8.19 6.80 6.99
N VAL A 78 -9.26 7.50 7.36
CA VAL A 78 -10.63 7.08 7.03
C VAL A 78 -10.85 7.09 5.51
N MET A 79 -10.40 8.14 4.82
CA MET A 79 -10.52 8.23 3.37
C MET A 79 -9.75 7.13 2.64
N ALA A 80 -8.53 6.80 3.09
CA ALA A 80 -7.74 5.73 2.49
C ALA A 80 -8.41 4.35 2.61
N VAL A 81 -9.03 4.03 3.77
CA VAL A 81 -9.82 2.80 3.94
C VAL A 81 -11.04 2.80 3.01
N LEU A 82 -11.76 3.91 2.91
CA LEU A 82 -12.89 4.07 2.00
C LEU A 82 -12.47 3.99 0.53
N ALA A 83 -11.26 4.45 0.21
CA ALA A 83 -10.67 4.36 -1.12
C ALA A 83 -10.26 2.93 -1.50
N GLY A 84 -10.26 1.99 -0.56
CA GLY A 84 -9.96 0.57 -0.82
C GLY A 84 -8.66 0.07 -0.20
N CYS A 85 -7.91 0.90 0.54
CA CYS A 85 -6.73 0.44 1.27
C CYS A 85 -7.13 -0.52 2.40
N ASP A 86 -6.37 -1.59 2.54
CA ASP A 86 -6.57 -2.62 3.57
C ASP A 86 -5.59 -2.46 4.73
N ALA A 87 -4.45 -1.82 4.49
CA ALA A 87 -3.50 -1.44 5.52
C ALA A 87 -3.09 0.03 5.33
N ILE A 88 -2.93 0.75 6.44
CA ILE A 88 -2.58 2.17 6.46
C ILE A 88 -1.17 2.31 7.03
N LEU A 89 -0.31 3.04 6.33
CA LEU A 89 1.03 3.36 6.79
C LEU A 89 1.08 4.75 7.40
N VAL A 90 1.61 4.82 8.62
CA VAL A 90 2.00 6.02 9.35
C VAL A 90 3.33 5.69 10.00
N CYS A 91 4.44 6.13 9.40
CA CYS A 91 5.74 5.46 9.60
C CYS A 91 6.56 6.00 10.75
N SER A 92 6.48 7.32 11.05
CA SER A 92 7.40 7.97 11.97
C SER A 92 6.74 8.46 13.26
N ARG A 93 5.56 9.06 13.14
CA ARG A 93 4.91 9.79 14.24
C ARG A 93 3.94 8.91 15.02
N HIS A 94 4.37 8.50 16.21
CA HIS A 94 3.56 7.67 17.09
C HIS A 94 2.22 8.33 17.47
N ASP A 95 2.22 9.63 17.73
CA ASP A 95 1.00 10.39 18.00
C ASP A 95 0.02 10.40 16.83
N TRP A 96 0.50 10.36 15.60
CA TRP A 96 -0.33 10.26 14.40
C TRP A 96 -0.84 8.83 14.18
N GLN A 97 -0.06 7.81 14.53
CA GLN A 97 -0.53 6.41 14.52
C GLN A 97 -1.74 6.25 15.44
N GLU A 98 -1.65 6.78 16.67
CA GLU A 98 -2.78 6.76 17.62
C GLU A 98 -3.99 7.53 17.12
N GLN A 99 -3.78 8.72 16.54
CA GLN A 99 -4.86 9.54 15.99
C GLN A 99 -5.56 8.84 14.83
N ALA A 100 -4.81 8.24 13.90
CA ALA A 100 -5.34 7.47 12.78
C ALA A 100 -6.15 6.27 13.28
N HIS A 101 -5.58 5.46 14.17
CA HIS A 101 -6.27 4.31 14.77
C HIS A 101 -7.58 4.72 15.45
N ASN A 102 -7.54 5.76 16.29
CA ASN A 102 -8.73 6.25 17.01
C ASN A 102 -9.81 6.77 16.05
N ALA A 103 -9.41 7.37 14.91
CA ALA A 103 -10.35 7.81 13.89
C ALA A 103 -11.05 6.63 13.20
N LEU A 104 -10.29 5.60 12.83
CA LEU A 104 -10.84 4.37 12.23
C LEU A 104 -11.82 3.68 13.18
N VAL A 105 -11.46 3.54 14.47
CA VAL A 105 -12.34 2.95 15.49
C VAL A 105 -13.62 3.75 15.66
N ARG A 106 -13.53 5.08 15.73
CA ARG A 106 -14.73 5.95 15.86
C ARG A 106 -15.65 5.79 14.66
N GLU A 107 -15.08 5.79 13.44
CA GLU A 107 -15.90 5.68 12.24
C GLU A 107 -16.53 4.29 12.10
N ALA A 108 -15.83 3.22 12.46
CA ALA A 108 -16.38 1.86 12.48
C ALA A 108 -17.51 1.67 13.49
N ARG A 109 -17.53 2.47 14.59
CA ARG A 109 -18.64 2.49 15.54
C ARG A 109 -19.87 3.24 15.03
N ARG A 110 -19.67 4.24 14.16
CA ARG A 110 -20.73 5.09 13.61
C ARG A 110 -21.37 4.50 12.35
N SER A 111 -20.59 3.82 11.54
CA SER A 111 -20.97 3.34 10.21
C SER A 111 -20.80 1.83 10.09
N THR A 112 -21.92 1.11 9.94
CA THR A 112 -21.88 -0.34 9.66
C THR A 112 -21.22 -0.66 8.34
N ALA A 113 -21.38 0.18 7.33
CA ALA A 113 -20.73 0.02 6.03
C ALA A 113 -19.21 0.19 6.15
N PHE A 114 -18.73 1.19 6.92
CA PHE A 114 -17.30 1.36 7.16
C PHE A 114 -16.72 0.21 7.97
N ARG A 115 -17.44 -0.28 8.97
CA ARG A 115 -17.02 -1.47 9.73
C ARG A 115 -16.87 -2.70 8.82
N ALA A 116 -17.87 -2.98 7.98
CA ALA A 116 -17.78 -4.08 7.02
C ALA A 116 -16.56 -3.93 6.09
N ARG A 117 -16.27 -2.69 5.64
CA ARG A 117 -15.06 -2.43 4.86
C ARG A 117 -13.76 -2.71 5.63
N CYS A 118 -13.72 -2.40 6.94
CA CYS A 118 -12.59 -2.74 7.80
C CYS A 118 -12.45 -4.27 7.99
N GLU A 119 -13.55 -4.99 8.13
CA GLU A 119 -13.55 -6.46 8.23
C GLU A 119 -12.99 -7.10 6.96
N GLU A 120 -13.41 -6.64 5.77
CA GLU A 120 -12.79 -7.06 4.50
C GLU A 120 -11.29 -6.76 4.43
N ALA A 121 -10.87 -5.60 4.93
CA ALA A 121 -9.45 -5.21 4.96
C ALA A 121 -8.62 -6.17 5.81
N VAL A 122 -9.13 -6.51 6.99
CA VAL A 122 -8.50 -7.46 7.90
C VAL A 122 -8.39 -8.84 7.25
N GLU A 123 -9.44 -9.31 6.60
CA GLU A 123 -9.42 -10.62 5.92
C GLU A 123 -8.32 -10.67 4.84
N ARG A 124 -8.20 -9.65 3.99
CA ARG A 124 -7.17 -9.59 2.94
C ARG A 124 -5.75 -9.52 3.50
N THR A 125 -5.53 -8.67 4.48
CA THR A 125 -4.20 -8.55 5.13
C THR A 125 -3.80 -9.83 5.86
N LEU A 126 -4.74 -10.49 6.53
CA LEU A 126 -4.49 -11.78 7.18
C LEU A 126 -4.26 -12.90 6.17
N ALA A 127 -4.94 -12.88 5.02
CA ALA A 127 -4.71 -13.86 3.95
C ALA A 127 -3.26 -13.78 3.43
N VAL A 128 -2.76 -12.57 3.14
CA VAL A 128 -1.36 -12.37 2.73
C VAL A 128 -0.39 -12.86 3.82
N ARG A 129 -0.61 -12.50 5.08
CA ARG A 129 0.25 -12.95 6.19
C ARG A 129 0.26 -14.46 6.38
N ARG A 130 -0.84 -15.14 6.08
CA ARG A 130 -0.93 -16.62 6.16
C ARG A 130 -0.26 -17.29 4.97
N ALA A 131 -0.35 -16.70 3.78
CA ALA A 131 0.32 -17.20 2.59
C ALA A 131 1.85 -17.10 2.70
N TRP A 132 2.33 -16.08 3.42
CA TRP A 132 3.76 -15.83 3.65
C TRP A 132 4.12 -15.87 5.14
N PRO A 133 4.07 -17.04 5.78
CA PRO A 133 4.45 -17.15 7.19
C PRO A 133 5.94 -16.85 7.34
N CYS A 134 6.30 -16.11 8.37
CA CYS A 134 7.70 -15.91 8.74
C CYS A 134 8.38 -17.28 8.87
N ARG A 135 9.38 -17.51 8.05
CA ARG A 135 10.29 -18.64 8.21
C ARG A 135 11.26 -18.31 9.34
N ALA A 136 11.95 -19.34 9.85
CA ALA A 136 12.99 -19.11 10.85
C ALA A 136 13.96 -18.04 10.34
N GLU A 137 14.27 -17.08 11.21
CA GLU A 137 15.21 -16.02 10.86
C GLU A 137 16.57 -16.63 10.49
N PRO A 138 17.18 -16.23 9.38
CA PRO A 138 18.53 -16.66 9.05
C PRO A 138 19.48 -16.16 10.13
N THR A 139 20.46 -16.94 10.49
CA THR A 139 21.55 -16.47 11.35
C THR A 139 22.30 -15.33 10.67
N PHE A 140 22.94 -14.47 11.45
CA PHE A 140 23.77 -13.39 10.91
C PHE A 140 24.80 -13.90 9.87
N ALA A 141 25.43 -15.06 10.16
CA ALA A 141 26.38 -15.66 9.23
C ALA A 141 25.74 -16.09 7.90
N GLN A 142 24.53 -16.62 7.92
CA GLN A 142 23.79 -16.97 6.69
C GLN A 142 23.41 -15.73 5.90
N ALA A 143 22.90 -14.68 6.56
CA ALA A 143 22.59 -13.43 5.91
C ALA A 143 23.85 -12.78 5.30
N GLN A 144 24.96 -12.75 6.03
CA GLN A 144 26.23 -12.24 5.56
C GLN A 144 26.76 -13.01 4.35
N ALA A 145 26.68 -14.34 4.35
CA ALA A 145 27.10 -15.17 3.24
C ALA A 145 26.31 -14.88 1.94
N ILE A 146 24.99 -14.58 2.07
CA ILE A 146 24.16 -14.19 0.91
C ILE A 146 24.57 -12.81 0.41
N ILE A 147 24.70 -11.82 1.29
CA ILE A 147 25.06 -10.44 0.92
C ILE A 147 26.45 -10.38 0.25
N GLN A 148 27.38 -11.21 0.71
CA GLN A 148 28.77 -11.27 0.20
C GLN A 148 28.91 -12.31 -0.93
N SER A 149 27.85 -12.90 -1.43
CA SER A 149 27.95 -13.82 -2.55
C SER A 149 28.45 -13.15 -3.82
N ALA A 150 29.15 -13.90 -4.66
CA ALA A 150 29.64 -13.40 -5.95
C ALA A 150 28.52 -12.83 -6.83
N GLU A 151 27.35 -13.47 -6.81
CA GLU A 151 26.17 -13.04 -7.55
C GLU A 151 25.68 -11.66 -7.12
N VAL A 152 25.55 -11.40 -5.80
CA VAL A 152 25.11 -10.10 -5.28
C VAL A 152 26.15 -9.03 -5.55
N THR A 153 27.45 -9.36 -5.41
CA THR A 153 28.56 -8.43 -5.68
C THR A 153 28.59 -8.04 -7.15
N GLU A 154 28.41 -9.00 -8.07
CA GLU A 154 28.38 -8.73 -9.51
C GLU A 154 27.22 -7.79 -9.89
N VAL A 155 26.03 -8.01 -9.35
CA VAL A 155 24.86 -7.12 -9.56
C VAL A 155 25.14 -5.73 -9.03
N ALA A 156 25.72 -5.60 -7.84
CA ALA A 156 26.07 -4.31 -7.26
C ALA A 156 27.10 -3.56 -8.14
N ASP A 157 28.11 -4.25 -8.63
CA ASP A 157 29.13 -3.69 -9.54
C ASP A 157 28.54 -3.28 -10.90
N GLN A 158 27.58 -4.03 -11.42
CA GLN A 158 26.86 -3.65 -12.64
C GLN A 158 26.02 -2.38 -12.43
N MET A 159 25.29 -2.31 -11.33
CA MET A 159 24.52 -1.11 -10.97
C MET A 159 25.41 0.11 -10.79
N ALA A 160 26.53 -0.03 -10.10
CA ALA A 160 27.50 1.06 -9.92
C ALA A 160 28.06 1.58 -11.26
N ARG A 161 28.35 0.69 -12.21
CA ARG A 161 28.79 1.05 -13.57
C ARG A 161 27.75 1.77 -14.41
N LEU A 162 26.45 1.53 -14.16
CA LEU A 162 25.33 2.18 -14.86
C LEU A 162 24.96 3.53 -14.24
N ALA A 163 25.34 3.78 -12.99
CA ALA A 163 25.02 5.01 -12.27
C ALA A 163 26.09 6.12 -12.43
N GLY A 164 27.27 5.83 -13.00
CA GLY A 164 28.34 6.79 -13.29
C GLY A 164 28.39 7.17 -14.74
#